data_7f5732289bc0a4ac5d9707e533b9bc59
#
_entry.id   7f5732289bc0a4ac5d9707e533b9bc59
#
_cell.length_a   1.000
_cell.length_b   1.000
_cell.length_c   1.000
_cell.angle_alpha   90.00
_cell.angle_beta   90.00
_cell.angle_gamma   90.00
#
_symmetry.space_group_name_H-M   'P 1'
#
loop_
_entity.id
_entity.type
_entity.pdbx_description
1 polymer ?
#
loop_
_entity_poly.entity_id
_entity_poly.type
_entity_poly.pdbx_seq_one_letter_code
_entity_poly.pdbx_strand_id
1 'polypeptide(L)'
;APAMAQTTTPKPPPTYEQVIVNTWKNLHNKILNMAKDTVYPDAKLGWKPHPDSRSVIEELRHVTIGLEMTTATAKGEKYDFGAKEKEFAARPQTRAAVVAEMEAAMAASFAVLDAPGNKPIPQLIFWLDHQGEHYGKLVTAYRVNGIVPPISRPKS
;
A
#
# COMPACT_ATOMS: atom_id res chain seq x y z
N ALA A 1 -40.20 -35.60 1.11
CA ALA A 1 -40.00 -34.56 2.13
C ALA A 1 -39.62 -33.27 1.43
N PRO A 2 -40.24 -32.09 1.71
CA PRO A 2 -39.81 -30.83 1.10
C PRO A 2 -38.50 -30.38 1.70
N ALA A 3 -37.57 -30.00 0.83
CA ALA A 3 -36.29 -29.38 1.25
C ALA A 3 -36.58 -28.01 1.87
N MET A 4 -36.21 -27.84 3.13
CA MET A 4 -36.30 -26.55 3.80
C MET A 4 -35.26 -25.64 3.16
N ALA A 5 -35.68 -24.56 2.50
CA ALA A 5 -34.80 -23.51 2.00
C ALA A 5 -34.13 -22.84 3.20
N GLN A 6 -32.80 -22.94 3.28
CA GLN A 6 -32.02 -22.18 4.26
C GLN A 6 -32.12 -20.70 3.91
N THR A 7 -32.86 -19.94 4.68
CA THR A 7 -32.89 -18.48 4.63
C THR A 7 -31.57 -17.97 5.18
N THR A 8 -30.62 -17.64 4.29
CA THR A 8 -29.37 -16.95 4.67
C THR A 8 -29.74 -15.55 5.10
N THR A 9 -29.60 -15.25 6.39
CA THR A 9 -29.75 -13.88 6.90
C THR A 9 -28.74 -12.97 6.18
N PRO A 10 -29.15 -11.86 5.58
CA PRO A 10 -28.23 -10.95 4.91
C PRO A 10 -27.14 -10.47 5.88
N LYS A 11 -25.89 -10.50 5.43
CA LYS A 11 -24.76 -10.01 6.23
C LYS A 11 -24.97 -8.50 6.48
N PRO A 12 -24.82 -8.01 7.74
CA PRO A 12 -24.97 -6.60 8.02
C PRO A 12 -23.96 -5.75 7.23
N PRO A 13 -24.30 -4.50 6.89
CA PRO A 13 -23.40 -3.61 6.18
C PRO A 13 -22.11 -3.36 7.03
N PRO A 14 -20.96 -3.10 6.38
CA PRO A 14 -19.73 -2.83 7.10
C PRO A 14 -19.84 -1.54 7.91
N THR A 15 -19.19 -1.49 9.07
CA THR A 15 -19.04 -0.27 9.85
C THR A 15 -18.08 0.71 9.16
N TYR A 16 -18.10 2.00 9.54
CA TYR A 16 -17.15 2.99 9.01
C TYR A 16 -15.70 2.58 9.27
N GLU A 17 -15.40 2.04 10.46
CA GLU A 17 -14.07 1.51 10.78
C GLU A 17 -13.66 0.40 9.79
N GLN A 18 -14.54 -0.56 9.55
CA GLN A 18 -14.31 -1.63 8.59
C GLN A 18 -14.09 -1.11 7.17
N VAL A 19 -14.84 -0.08 6.75
CA VAL A 19 -14.65 0.54 5.44
C VAL A 19 -13.27 1.18 5.34
N ILE A 20 -12.83 1.92 6.36
CA ILE A 20 -11.52 2.58 6.38
C ILE A 20 -10.38 1.55 6.36
N VAL A 21 -10.44 0.53 7.21
CA VAL A 21 -9.44 -0.55 7.24
C VAL A 21 -9.39 -1.31 5.92
N ASN A 22 -10.53 -1.64 5.34
CA ASN A 22 -10.58 -2.31 4.04
C ASN A 22 -10.03 -1.43 2.90
N THR A 23 -10.30 -0.12 2.94
CA THR A 23 -9.76 0.83 1.96
C THR A 23 -8.24 0.91 2.07
N TRP A 24 -7.70 0.94 3.29
CA TRP A 24 -6.26 0.86 3.56
C TRP A 24 -5.63 -0.37 2.92
N LYS A 25 -6.19 -1.55 3.20
CA LYS A 25 -5.71 -2.81 2.65
C LYS A 25 -5.78 -2.85 1.12
N ASN A 26 -6.89 -2.40 0.56
CA ASN A 26 -7.10 -2.38 -0.90
C ASN A 26 -6.12 -1.43 -1.60
N LEU A 27 -5.85 -0.26 -1.03
CA LEU A 27 -4.87 0.68 -1.59
C LEU A 27 -3.47 0.06 -1.64
N HIS A 28 -3.01 -0.51 -0.53
CA HIS A 28 -1.66 -1.09 -0.45
C HIS A 28 -1.53 -2.35 -1.30
N ASN A 29 -2.59 -3.16 -1.45
CA ASN A 29 -2.59 -4.27 -2.42
C ASN A 29 -2.42 -3.78 -3.87
N LYS A 30 -3.06 -2.67 -4.24
CA LYS A 30 -2.85 -2.06 -5.58
C LYS A 30 -1.40 -1.60 -5.77
N ILE A 31 -0.80 -0.98 -4.76
CA ILE A 31 0.59 -0.52 -4.81
C ILE A 31 1.56 -1.71 -4.84
N LEU A 32 1.33 -2.74 -4.05
CA LEU A 32 2.15 -3.97 -4.08
C LEU A 32 2.08 -4.66 -5.45
N ASN A 33 0.91 -4.69 -6.08
CA ASN A 33 0.77 -5.23 -7.44
C ASN A 33 1.61 -4.43 -8.44
N MET A 34 1.72 -3.10 -8.28
CA MET A 34 2.62 -2.29 -9.11
C MET A 34 4.09 -2.58 -8.80
N ALA A 35 4.46 -2.76 -7.53
CA ALA A 35 5.83 -3.13 -7.14
C ALA A 35 6.27 -4.48 -7.73
N LYS A 36 5.36 -5.46 -7.78
CA LYS A 36 5.60 -6.79 -8.34
C LYS A 36 5.54 -6.85 -9.86
N ASP A 37 4.99 -5.84 -10.50
CA ASP A 37 4.68 -5.88 -11.93
C ASP A 37 5.93 -5.79 -12.81
N THR A 38 6.30 -6.91 -13.42
CA THR A 38 7.45 -7.01 -14.32
C THR A 38 7.21 -6.40 -15.72
N VAL A 39 5.97 -6.05 -16.06
CA VAL A 39 5.67 -5.29 -17.30
C VAL A 39 6.24 -3.87 -17.20
N TYR A 40 6.36 -3.31 -15.99
CA TYR A 40 7.17 -2.13 -15.74
C TYR A 40 8.64 -2.57 -15.61
N PRO A 41 9.53 -2.21 -16.57
CA PRO A 41 10.88 -2.78 -16.62
C PRO A 41 11.73 -2.34 -15.43
N ASP A 42 12.57 -3.23 -14.91
CA ASP A 42 13.51 -2.91 -13.82
C ASP A 42 14.44 -1.75 -14.15
N ALA A 43 14.87 -1.64 -15.43
CA ALA A 43 15.67 -0.52 -15.91
C ALA A 43 15.00 0.86 -15.74
N LYS A 44 13.68 0.89 -15.57
CA LYS A 44 12.90 2.12 -15.34
C LYS A 44 12.57 2.38 -13.88
N LEU A 45 12.97 1.54 -12.94
CA LEU A 45 12.69 1.75 -11.51
C LEU A 45 13.34 3.04 -10.98
N GLY A 46 14.48 3.44 -11.54
CA GLY A 46 15.15 4.72 -11.25
C GLY A 46 14.59 5.93 -12.00
N TRP A 47 13.57 5.77 -12.87
CA TRP A 47 12.99 6.87 -13.61
C TRP A 47 12.29 7.89 -12.69
N LYS A 48 12.51 9.17 -13.00
CA LYS A 48 11.91 10.32 -12.29
C LYS A 48 11.15 11.22 -13.26
N PRO A 49 9.97 11.73 -12.89
CA PRO A 49 9.26 12.71 -13.71
C PRO A 49 9.95 14.08 -13.75
N HIS A 50 10.74 14.40 -12.71
CA HIS A 50 11.53 15.61 -12.56
C HIS A 50 12.76 15.30 -11.69
N PRO A 51 13.92 15.96 -11.89
CA PRO A 51 15.12 15.72 -11.07
C PRO A 51 14.88 15.77 -9.56
N ASP A 52 14.04 16.69 -9.09
CA ASP A 52 13.71 16.88 -7.67
C ASP A 52 12.62 15.93 -7.15
N SER A 53 12.05 15.10 -8.02
CA SER A 53 11.05 14.11 -7.64
C SER A 53 11.69 12.81 -7.18
N ARG A 54 10.95 12.00 -6.43
CA ARG A 54 11.31 10.61 -6.19
C ARG A 54 11.24 9.80 -7.47
N SER A 55 12.14 8.84 -7.61
CA SER A 55 12.02 7.78 -8.62
C SER A 55 10.92 6.78 -8.23
N VAL A 56 10.55 5.88 -9.15
CA VAL A 56 9.54 4.86 -8.89
C VAL A 56 9.92 3.99 -7.68
N ILE A 57 11.18 3.58 -7.57
CA ILE A 57 11.63 2.76 -6.44
C ILE A 57 11.67 3.55 -5.13
N GLU A 58 12.06 4.81 -5.17
CA GLU A 58 12.03 5.71 -4.00
C GLU A 58 10.59 5.97 -3.55
N GLU A 59 9.64 6.09 -4.49
CA GLU A 59 8.22 6.28 -4.20
C GLU A 59 7.62 5.03 -3.53
N LEU A 60 7.93 3.83 -4.02
CA LEU A 60 7.50 2.57 -3.41
C LEU A 60 8.03 2.43 -1.97
N ARG A 61 9.28 2.81 -1.72
CA ARG A 61 9.86 2.81 -0.38
C ARG A 61 9.24 3.84 0.54
N HIS A 62 8.94 5.01 0.02
CA HIS A 62 8.25 6.03 0.80
C HIS A 62 6.85 5.56 1.26
N VAL A 63 6.13 4.85 0.40
CA VAL A 63 4.87 4.17 0.78
C VAL A 63 5.13 3.12 1.87
N THR A 64 6.20 2.35 1.77
CA THR A 64 6.56 1.33 2.78
C THR A 64 6.85 1.97 4.15
N ILE A 65 7.55 3.10 4.19
CA ILE A 65 7.78 3.89 5.41
C ILE A 65 6.43 4.34 6.02
N GLY A 66 5.48 4.78 5.20
CA GLY A 66 4.13 5.14 5.65
C GLY A 66 3.37 3.98 6.30
N LEU A 67 3.52 2.75 5.78
CA LEU A 67 2.98 1.53 6.39
C LEU A 67 3.61 1.25 7.76
N GLU A 68 4.94 1.32 7.86
CA GLU A 68 5.66 1.12 9.12
C GLU A 68 5.27 2.17 10.17
N MET A 69 5.20 3.44 9.78
CA MET A 69 4.82 4.53 10.68
C MET A 69 3.37 4.39 11.18
N THR A 70 2.44 4.01 10.31
CA THR A 70 1.05 3.74 10.72
C THR A 70 0.98 2.58 11.71
N THR A 71 1.78 1.54 11.48
CA THR A 71 1.89 0.38 12.37
C THR A 71 2.43 0.77 13.73
N ALA A 72 3.52 1.56 13.77
CA ALA A 72 4.10 2.08 15.02
C ALA A 72 3.09 2.95 15.78
N THR A 73 2.39 3.87 15.07
CA THR A 73 1.34 4.70 15.67
C THR A 73 0.23 3.86 16.30
N ALA A 74 -0.22 2.81 15.62
CA ALA A 74 -1.25 1.91 16.13
C ALA A 74 -0.83 1.14 17.38
N LYS A 75 0.49 0.92 17.55
CA LYS A 75 1.08 0.29 18.73
C LYS A 75 1.46 1.29 19.84
N GLY A 76 1.33 2.60 19.60
CA GLY A 76 1.80 3.64 20.52
C GLY A 76 3.33 3.79 20.55
N GLU A 77 4.02 3.31 19.53
CA GLU A 77 5.48 3.36 19.39
C GLU A 77 5.90 4.65 18.68
N LYS A 78 7.11 5.13 18.99
CA LYS A 78 7.74 6.24 18.27
C LYS A 78 8.31 5.74 16.95
N TYR A 79 8.23 6.57 15.92
CA TYR A 79 8.78 6.28 14.60
C TYR A 79 9.60 7.47 14.10
N ASP A 80 10.88 7.24 13.76
CA ASP A 80 11.75 8.25 13.17
C ASP A 80 11.74 8.12 11.64
N PHE A 81 10.89 8.90 11.00
CA PHE A 81 10.73 8.93 9.57
C PHE A 81 12.05 9.26 8.83
N GLY A 82 12.78 10.29 9.30
CA GLY A 82 14.01 10.74 8.65
C GLY A 82 15.14 9.71 8.73
N ALA A 83 15.27 9.01 9.87
CA ALA A 83 16.22 7.90 10.00
C ALA A 83 15.86 6.75 9.04
N LYS A 84 14.58 6.44 8.89
CA LYS A 84 14.11 5.38 7.98
C LYS A 84 14.30 5.72 6.51
N GLU A 85 14.07 6.96 6.10
CA GLU A 85 14.37 7.37 4.71
C GLU A 85 15.85 7.17 4.38
N LYS A 86 16.77 7.54 5.29
CA LYS A 86 18.20 7.32 5.11
C LYS A 86 18.56 5.83 5.06
N GLU A 87 17.99 5.03 5.95
CA GLU A 87 18.19 3.58 5.98
C GLU A 87 17.76 2.94 4.65
N PHE A 88 16.55 3.26 4.15
CA PHE A 88 16.06 2.72 2.89
C PHE A 88 16.85 3.20 1.67
N ALA A 89 17.34 4.43 1.67
CA ALA A 89 18.21 4.93 0.60
C ALA A 89 19.53 4.14 0.48
N ALA A 90 20.03 3.59 1.59
CA ALA A 90 21.24 2.77 1.62
C ALA A 90 21.04 1.30 1.24
N ARG A 91 19.78 0.84 1.13
CA ARG A 91 19.46 -0.55 0.79
C ARG A 91 19.56 -0.83 -0.71
N PRO A 92 19.65 -2.11 -1.13
CA PRO A 92 19.71 -2.47 -2.55
C PRO A 92 18.54 -1.88 -3.35
N GLN A 93 18.83 -1.18 -4.45
CA GLN A 93 17.84 -0.52 -5.31
C GLN A 93 17.28 -1.53 -6.34
N THR A 94 16.70 -2.64 -5.86
CA THR A 94 16.16 -3.72 -6.68
C THR A 94 14.68 -3.93 -6.39
N ARG A 95 13.94 -4.41 -7.40
CA ARG A 95 12.51 -4.79 -7.24
C ARG A 95 12.34 -5.81 -6.12
N ALA A 96 13.15 -6.85 -6.09
CA ALA A 96 13.05 -7.92 -5.09
C ALA A 96 13.16 -7.38 -3.66
N ALA A 97 14.12 -6.46 -3.40
CA ALA A 97 14.29 -5.85 -2.08
C ALA A 97 13.05 -5.02 -1.69
N VAL A 98 12.58 -4.16 -2.60
CA VAL A 98 11.40 -3.29 -2.32
C VAL A 98 10.13 -4.10 -2.12
N VAL A 99 9.91 -5.15 -2.92
CA VAL A 99 8.75 -6.04 -2.75
C VAL A 99 8.79 -6.73 -1.40
N ALA A 100 9.92 -7.30 -1.00
CA ALA A 100 10.05 -7.97 0.29
C ALA A 100 9.83 -7.01 1.48
N GLU A 101 10.39 -5.79 1.40
CA GLU A 101 10.20 -4.74 2.40
C GLU A 101 8.71 -4.35 2.53
N MET A 102 8.05 -4.12 1.40
CA MET A 102 6.63 -3.76 1.37
C MET A 102 5.73 -4.89 1.88
N GLU A 103 5.97 -6.14 1.49
CA GLU A 103 5.21 -7.29 1.98
C GLU A 103 5.31 -7.43 3.49
N ALA A 104 6.51 -7.28 4.07
CA ALA A 104 6.71 -7.34 5.50
C ALA A 104 5.97 -6.20 6.23
N ALA A 105 6.08 -4.96 5.73
CA ALA A 105 5.38 -3.81 6.30
C ALA A 105 3.85 -3.94 6.20
N MET A 106 3.33 -4.45 5.07
CA MET A 106 1.90 -4.73 4.89
C MET A 106 1.41 -5.79 5.86
N ALA A 107 2.14 -6.90 6.00
CA ALA A 107 1.77 -7.97 6.93
C ALA A 107 1.67 -7.44 8.38
N ALA A 108 2.64 -6.65 8.83
CA ALA A 108 2.65 -6.03 10.15
C ALA A 108 1.48 -5.05 10.33
N SER A 109 1.25 -4.17 9.35
CA SER A 109 0.15 -3.19 9.37
C SER A 109 -1.22 -3.88 9.40
N PHE A 110 -1.44 -4.89 8.57
CA PHE A 110 -2.71 -5.58 8.50
C PHE A 110 -2.99 -6.38 9.77
N ALA A 111 -1.98 -7.04 10.35
CA ALA A 111 -2.12 -7.77 11.61
C ALA A 111 -2.56 -6.85 12.77
N VAL A 112 -1.98 -5.65 12.87
CA VAL A 112 -2.38 -4.66 13.89
C VAL A 112 -3.81 -4.17 13.67
N LEU A 113 -4.19 -3.93 12.41
CA LEU A 113 -5.53 -3.45 12.07
C LEU A 113 -6.61 -4.53 12.17
N ASP A 114 -6.25 -5.81 12.06
CA ASP A 114 -7.16 -6.93 12.26
C ASP A 114 -7.32 -7.31 13.74
N ALA A 115 -6.37 -6.95 14.58
CA ALA A 115 -6.42 -7.25 16.01
C ALA A 115 -7.63 -6.58 16.69
N PRO A 116 -8.25 -7.20 17.70
CA PRO A 116 -9.28 -6.55 18.52
C PRO A 116 -8.77 -5.27 19.18
N GLY A 117 -9.65 -4.31 19.42
CA GLY A 117 -9.35 -3.07 20.12
C GLY A 117 -9.52 -1.82 19.26
N ASN A 118 -9.19 -0.67 19.84
CA ASN A 118 -9.32 0.61 19.17
C ASN A 118 -8.32 0.75 18.03
N LYS A 119 -8.80 1.22 16.88
CA LYS A 119 -7.97 1.53 15.71
C LYS A 119 -7.62 3.01 15.70
N PRO A 120 -6.45 3.41 15.19
CA PRO A 120 -6.08 4.81 15.04
C PRO A 120 -6.79 5.43 13.81
N ILE A 121 -8.13 5.45 13.82
CA ILE A 121 -8.94 5.83 12.64
C ILE A 121 -8.62 7.24 12.10
N PRO A 122 -8.48 8.30 12.92
CA PRO A 122 -8.12 9.61 12.40
C PRO A 122 -6.77 9.60 11.67
N GLN A 123 -5.77 8.90 12.20
CA GLN A 123 -4.46 8.76 11.59
C GLN A 123 -4.55 7.93 10.29
N LEU A 124 -5.36 6.86 10.27
CA LEU A 124 -5.58 6.06 9.07
C LEU A 124 -6.22 6.87 7.95
N ILE A 125 -7.17 7.76 8.24
CA ILE A 125 -7.79 8.63 7.24
C ILE A 125 -6.74 9.57 6.65
N PHE A 126 -5.95 10.23 7.49
CA PHE A 126 -4.85 11.11 7.05
C PHE A 126 -3.86 10.36 6.14
N TRP A 127 -3.44 9.15 6.57
CA TRP A 127 -2.51 8.36 5.79
C TRP A 127 -3.11 7.75 4.53
N LEU A 128 -4.42 7.46 4.49
CA LEU A 128 -5.11 7.04 3.27
C LEU A 128 -5.04 8.10 2.18
N ASP A 129 -5.27 9.36 2.55
CA ASP A 129 -5.15 10.50 1.65
C ASP A 129 -3.71 10.59 1.11
N HIS A 130 -2.72 10.65 1.99
CA HIS A 130 -1.31 10.72 1.64
C HIS A 130 -0.84 9.56 0.76
N GLN A 131 -1.17 8.31 1.13
CA GLN A 131 -0.81 7.13 0.34
C GLN A 131 -1.55 7.08 -1.01
N GLY A 132 -2.75 7.64 -1.07
CA GLY A 132 -3.51 7.82 -2.32
C GLY A 132 -2.78 8.75 -3.31
N GLU A 133 -2.17 9.83 -2.83
CA GLU A 133 -1.32 10.72 -3.65
C GLU A 133 -0.12 9.98 -4.24
N HIS A 134 0.56 9.14 -3.44
CA HIS A 134 1.69 8.32 -3.92
C HIS A 134 1.25 7.26 -4.93
N TYR A 135 0.11 6.64 -4.72
CA TYR A 135 -0.48 5.75 -5.72
C TYR A 135 -0.74 6.48 -7.04
N GLY A 136 -1.27 7.69 -6.99
CA GLY A 136 -1.48 8.53 -8.18
C GLY A 136 -0.18 8.85 -8.92
N LYS A 137 0.91 9.15 -8.20
CA LYS A 137 2.24 9.36 -8.78
C LYS A 137 2.77 8.11 -9.48
N LEU A 138 2.60 6.93 -8.88
CA LEU A 138 2.98 5.66 -9.49
C LEU A 138 2.16 5.38 -10.76
N VAL A 139 0.85 5.61 -10.74
CA VAL A 139 -0.02 5.48 -11.94
C VAL A 139 0.46 6.42 -13.05
N THR A 140 0.81 7.66 -12.70
CA THR A 140 1.36 8.64 -13.66
C THR A 140 2.68 8.15 -14.25
N ALA A 141 3.60 7.61 -13.42
CA ALA A 141 4.87 7.06 -13.87
C ALA A 141 4.67 5.94 -14.91
N TYR A 142 3.71 5.05 -14.69
CA TYR A 142 3.33 4.02 -15.67
C TYR A 142 2.87 4.64 -16.98
N ARG A 143 1.90 5.55 -16.93
CA ARG A 143 1.29 6.16 -18.11
C ARG A 143 2.28 6.97 -18.96
N VAL A 144 3.11 7.77 -18.31
CA VAL A 144 4.16 8.56 -19.00
C VAL A 144 5.19 7.65 -19.68
N ASN A 145 5.46 6.47 -19.12
CA ASN A 145 6.34 5.47 -19.72
C ASN A 145 5.63 4.56 -20.74
N GLY A 146 4.39 4.86 -21.13
CA GLY A 146 3.63 4.10 -22.12
C GLY A 146 3.12 2.74 -21.62
N ILE A 147 3.07 2.54 -20.30
CA ILE A 147 2.68 1.26 -19.68
C ILE A 147 1.30 1.39 -19.02
N VAL A 148 0.44 0.41 -19.23
CA VAL A 148 -0.86 0.35 -18.57
C VAL A 148 -0.68 -0.16 -17.13
N PRO A 149 -1.15 0.59 -16.11
CA PRO A 149 -1.07 0.11 -14.71
C PRO A 149 -1.85 -1.20 -14.53
N PRO A 150 -1.44 -2.09 -13.60
CA PRO A 150 -2.08 -3.40 -13.40
C PRO A 150 -3.59 -3.34 -13.23
N ILE A 151 -4.09 -2.38 -12.44
CA ILE A 151 -5.53 -2.23 -12.17
C ILE A 151 -6.37 -1.88 -13.41
N SER A 152 -5.74 -1.33 -14.44
CA SER A 152 -6.40 -0.89 -15.68
C SER A 152 -6.25 -1.91 -16.82
N ARG A 153 -5.62 -3.05 -16.58
CA ARG A 153 -5.48 -4.12 -17.59
C ARG A 153 -6.76 -4.97 -17.63
N PRO A 154 -7.11 -5.54 -18.80
CA PRO A 154 -8.17 -6.54 -18.88
C PRO A 154 -7.89 -7.67 -17.87
N LYS A 155 -8.94 -8.16 -17.21
CA LYS A 155 -8.81 -9.38 -16.41
C LYS A 155 -8.73 -10.56 -17.37
N SER A 156 -7.65 -11.31 -17.29
CA SER A 156 -7.50 -12.59 -17.98
C SER A 156 -8.43 -13.64 -17.41
#